data_dd8b1fc766d4a211a1a6aecdc98f1ecf
#
_entry.id   dd8b1fc766d4a211a1a6aecdc98f1ecf
#
_cell.length_a   1.000
_cell.length_b   1.000
_cell.length_c   1.000
_cell.angle_alpha   90.00
_cell.angle_beta   90.00
_cell.angle_gamma   90.00
#
_symmetry.space_group_name_H-M   'P 1'
#
loop_
_entity.id
_entity.type
_entity.pdbx_description
1 polymer ?
#
loop_
_entity_poly.entity_id
_entity_poly.type
_entity_poly.pdbx_seq_one_letter_code
_entity_poly.pdbx_strand_id
1 'polypeptide(L)'
;PSSASAKVADPTRIKPAPVPASAEADSFRDDRALVKMPSSARLAMRAEMRDRMAALDAVLQRLNAGQVVEAGQIAQLRLGVAVWGKHDRLPNAARPEQYMPPAMQSLAFDGYKAASDFATVALTGDQHTATAMLPQLTGSCAHWHQAYRIR
;
A
#
# COMPACT_ATOMS: atom_id res chain seq x y z
N PRO A 1 69.69 -5.75 -10.45
CA PRO A 1 68.46 -6.42 -10.03
C PRO A 1 67.29 -5.52 -10.41
N SER A 2 66.52 -6.02 -11.41
CA SER A 2 65.38 -5.32 -11.99
C SER A 2 64.14 -5.70 -11.18
N SER A 3 63.52 -4.70 -10.55
CA SER A 3 62.29 -4.87 -9.78
C SER A 3 61.08 -4.80 -10.73
N ALA A 4 60.49 -5.93 -11.04
CA ALA A 4 59.24 -5.99 -11.79
C ALA A 4 58.09 -5.62 -10.86
N SER A 5 57.48 -4.44 -11.08
CA SER A 5 56.28 -4.00 -10.36
C SER A 5 55.07 -4.76 -10.90
N ALA A 6 54.51 -5.68 -10.10
CA ALA A 6 53.28 -6.38 -10.45
C ALA A 6 52.08 -5.39 -10.36
N LYS A 7 51.41 -5.21 -11.50
CA LYS A 7 50.22 -4.38 -11.61
C LYS A 7 49.06 -5.07 -10.88
N VAL A 8 48.71 -4.54 -9.70
CA VAL A 8 47.56 -5.01 -8.93
C VAL A 8 46.30 -4.70 -9.72
N ALA A 9 45.51 -5.73 -10.06
CA ALA A 9 44.24 -5.55 -10.73
C ALA A 9 43.24 -4.89 -9.77
N ASP A 10 42.58 -3.85 -10.23
CA ASP A 10 41.50 -3.12 -9.49
C ASP A 10 40.32 -4.04 -9.23
N PRO A 11 39.97 -4.37 -7.95
CA PRO A 11 38.90 -5.27 -7.62
C PRO A 11 37.48 -4.68 -7.83
N THR A 12 37.37 -3.40 -8.23
CA THR A 12 36.08 -2.72 -8.35
C THR A 12 35.45 -2.84 -9.75
N ARG A 13 36.12 -3.46 -10.72
CA ARG A 13 35.64 -3.60 -12.09
C ARG A 13 35.04 -4.99 -12.36
N ILE A 14 34.05 -5.42 -11.57
CA ILE A 14 33.23 -6.57 -11.93
C ILE A 14 32.20 -6.11 -12.97
N LYS A 15 32.50 -6.41 -14.24
CA LYS A 15 31.54 -6.21 -15.34
C LYS A 15 30.41 -7.23 -15.12
N PRO A 16 29.15 -6.78 -14.90
CA PRO A 16 28.05 -7.73 -14.74
C PRO A 16 27.93 -8.59 -16.01
N ALA A 17 27.71 -9.88 -15.80
CA ALA A 17 27.47 -10.80 -16.92
C ALA A 17 26.22 -10.34 -17.69
N PRO A 18 26.16 -10.44 -19.02
CA PRO A 18 24.98 -10.08 -19.79
C PRO A 18 23.84 -11.01 -19.39
N VAL A 19 22.78 -10.45 -18.83
CA VAL A 19 21.51 -11.16 -18.55
C VAL A 19 20.82 -11.38 -19.91
N PRO A 20 20.36 -12.59 -20.25
CA PRO A 20 19.64 -12.81 -21.49
C PRO A 20 18.38 -11.94 -21.55
N ALA A 21 18.15 -11.28 -22.68
CA ALA A 21 17.04 -10.32 -22.88
C ALA A 21 15.65 -10.91 -22.55
N SER A 22 15.48 -12.23 -22.64
CA SER A 22 14.27 -12.94 -22.23
C SER A 22 14.06 -12.95 -20.71
N ALA A 23 15.14 -13.06 -19.92
CA ALA A 23 15.06 -13.03 -18.46
C ALA A 23 14.79 -11.61 -17.92
N GLU A 24 15.29 -10.56 -18.59
CA GLU A 24 14.98 -9.17 -18.26
C GLU A 24 13.51 -8.83 -18.58
N ALA A 25 12.99 -9.30 -19.71
CA ALA A 25 11.59 -9.08 -20.09
C ALA A 25 10.59 -9.73 -19.12
N ASP A 26 10.92 -10.92 -18.59
CA ASP A 26 10.09 -11.62 -17.59
C ASP A 26 10.16 -10.96 -16.19
N SER A 27 11.29 -10.35 -15.82
CA SER A 27 11.43 -9.69 -14.52
C SER A 27 10.55 -8.45 -14.34
N PHE A 28 10.05 -7.86 -15.45
CA PHE A 28 9.16 -6.69 -15.44
C PHE A 28 7.69 -7.05 -15.72
N ARG A 29 7.36 -8.33 -15.77
CA ARG A 29 5.98 -8.79 -16.00
C ARG A 29 5.14 -8.50 -14.77
N ASP A 30 4.07 -7.75 -14.96
CA ASP A 30 3.09 -7.45 -13.91
C ASP A 30 1.99 -8.52 -13.91
N ASP A 31 2.12 -9.51 -13.02
CA ASP A 31 1.22 -10.68 -12.93
C ASP A 31 -0.03 -10.40 -12.09
N ARG A 32 -0.20 -9.19 -11.56
CA ARG A 32 -1.41 -8.81 -10.82
C ARG A 32 -2.65 -8.89 -11.69
N ALA A 33 -3.76 -9.36 -11.09
CA ALA A 33 -5.05 -9.42 -11.78
C ALA A 33 -5.48 -8.04 -12.26
N LEU A 34 -5.71 -7.90 -13.57
CA LEU A 34 -6.13 -6.64 -14.17
C LEU A 34 -7.63 -6.44 -14.01
N VAL A 35 -8.03 -5.38 -13.33
CA VAL A 35 -9.42 -4.93 -13.21
C VAL A 35 -9.65 -3.74 -14.13
N LYS A 36 -10.54 -3.92 -15.11
CA LYS A 36 -10.92 -2.85 -16.05
C LYS A 36 -12.03 -2.00 -15.44
N MET A 37 -11.83 -0.68 -15.45
CA MET A 37 -12.81 0.28 -14.95
C MET A 37 -12.97 1.44 -15.94
N PRO A 38 -14.15 2.05 -16.07
CA PRO A 38 -14.34 3.32 -16.77
C PRO A 38 -13.47 4.43 -16.19
N SER A 39 -13.16 5.45 -16.96
CA SER A 39 -12.30 6.56 -16.55
C SER A 39 -12.78 7.22 -15.24
N SER A 40 -14.10 7.43 -15.10
CA SER A 40 -14.70 8.03 -13.90
C SER A 40 -14.48 7.19 -12.66
N ALA A 41 -14.68 5.88 -12.72
CA ALA A 41 -14.44 4.96 -11.60
C ALA A 41 -12.95 4.89 -11.25
N ARG A 42 -12.05 4.87 -12.25
CA ARG A 42 -10.60 4.94 -12.01
C ARG A 42 -10.17 6.23 -11.33
N LEU A 43 -10.75 7.36 -11.72
CA LEU A 43 -10.45 8.64 -11.08
C LEU A 43 -10.90 8.64 -9.61
N ALA A 44 -12.11 8.13 -9.32
CA ALA A 44 -12.61 7.98 -7.96
C ALA A 44 -11.70 7.06 -7.12
N MET A 45 -11.34 5.88 -7.64
CA MET A 45 -10.43 4.95 -6.96
C MET A 45 -9.07 5.58 -6.67
N ARG A 46 -8.47 6.27 -7.64
CA ARG A 46 -7.17 6.93 -7.45
C ARG A 46 -7.24 8.08 -6.45
N ALA A 47 -8.34 8.81 -6.41
CA ALA A 47 -8.57 9.86 -5.41
C ALA A 47 -8.63 9.23 -4.01
N GLU A 48 -9.38 8.14 -3.87
CA GLU A 48 -9.44 7.40 -2.61
C GLU A 48 -8.07 6.88 -2.17
N MET A 49 -7.29 6.30 -3.07
CA MET A 49 -5.95 5.80 -2.72
C MET A 49 -5.03 6.92 -2.22
N ARG A 50 -5.07 8.11 -2.82
CA ARG A 50 -4.33 9.28 -2.31
C ARG A 50 -4.80 9.70 -0.92
N ASP A 51 -6.11 9.74 -0.70
CA ASP A 51 -6.70 10.06 0.60
C ASP A 51 -6.28 9.05 1.68
N ARG A 52 -6.29 7.76 1.35
CA ARG A 52 -5.86 6.71 2.28
C ARG A 52 -4.37 6.82 2.62
N MET A 53 -3.51 7.10 1.63
CA MET A 53 -2.09 7.36 1.88
C MET A 53 -1.87 8.57 2.78
N ALA A 54 -2.55 9.67 2.54
CA ALA A 54 -2.46 10.87 3.39
C ALA A 54 -3.00 10.61 4.81
N ALA A 55 -4.04 9.78 4.95
CA ALA A 55 -4.56 9.40 6.25
C ALA A 55 -3.58 8.50 7.01
N LEU A 56 -2.98 7.51 6.33
CA LEU A 56 -1.97 6.64 6.93
C LEU A 56 -0.74 7.44 7.39
N ASP A 57 -0.25 8.35 6.56
CA ASP A 57 0.84 9.25 6.92
C ASP A 57 0.51 10.06 8.19
N ALA A 58 -0.70 10.63 8.27
CA ALA A 58 -1.15 11.36 9.46
C ALA A 58 -1.24 10.47 10.71
N VAL A 59 -1.69 9.22 10.58
CA VAL A 59 -1.68 8.23 11.69
C VAL A 59 -0.27 8.00 12.19
N LEU A 60 0.68 7.76 11.29
CA LEU A 60 2.09 7.51 11.65
C LEU A 60 2.73 8.72 12.32
N GLN A 61 2.46 9.93 11.83
CA GLN A 61 2.95 11.17 12.44
C GLN A 61 2.43 11.34 13.88
N ARG A 62 1.12 11.08 14.13
CA ARG A 62 0.53 11.16 15.46
C ARG A 62 1.10 10.10 16.41
N LEU A 63 1.25 8.87 15.96
CA LEU A 63 1.89 7.82 16.75
C LEU A 63 3.32 8.20 17.14
N ASN A 64 4.12 8.68 16.18
CA ASN A 64 5.49 9.10 16.44
C ASN A 64 5.58 10.27 17.42
N ALA A 65 4.57 11.14 17.45
CA ALA A 65 4.46 12.24 18.41
C ALA A 65 3.88 11.85 19.78
N GLY A 66 3.58 10.55 20.00
CA GLY A 66 2.92 10.07 21.22
C GLY A 66 1.43 10.42 21.34
N GLN A 67 0.84 10.94 20.26
CA GLN A 67 -0.58 11.34 20.18
C GLN A 67 -1.43 10.15 19.72
N VAL A 68 -1.47 9.10 20.54
CA VAL A 68 -2.03 7.79 20.19
C VAL A 68 -3.53 7.86 19.94
N VAL A 69 -4.26 8.60 20.80
CA VAL A 69 -5.72 8.76 20.68
C VAL A 69 -6.09 9.48 19.38
N GLU A 70 -5.35 10.54 19.02
CA GLU A 70 -5.55 11.26 17.77
C GLU A 70 -5.24 10.40 16.55
N ALA A 71 -4.23 9.54 16.64
CA ALA A 71 -3.94 8.55 15.60
C ALA A 71 -5.14 7.60 15.40
N GLY A 72 -5.73 7.11 16.47
CA GLY A 72 -6.94 6.28 16.45
C GLY A 72 -8.13 6.99 15.83
N GLN A 73 -8.36 8.25 16.19
CA GLN A 73 -9.43 9.07 15.61
C GLN A 73 -9.29 9.24 14.10
N ILE A 74 -8.08 9.56 13.63
CA ILE A 74 -7.79 9.68 12.20
C ILE A 74 -8.02 8.34 11.49
N ALA A 75 -7.54 7.23 12.04
CA ALA A 75 -7.75 5.91 11.46
C ALA A 75 -9.23 5.57 11.34
N GLN A 76 -10.03 5.80 12.39
CA GLN A 76 -11.46 5.52 12.38
C GLN A 76 -12.21 6.36 11.35
N LEU A 77 -11.93 7.67 11.32
CA LEU A 77 -12.69 8.63 10.50
C LEU A 77 -12.28 8.63 9.02
N ARG A 78 -11.09 8.17 8.68
CA ARG A 78 -10.56 8.26 7.30
C ARG A 78 -10.22 6.93 6.66
N LEU A 79 -9.99 5.88 7.46
CA LEU A 79 -9.56 4.56 6.98
C LEU A 79 -10.52 3.44 7.42
N GLY A 80 -11.25 3.63 8.50
CA GLY A 80 -12.09 2.62 9.14
C GLY A 80 -13.41 2.33 8.44
N VAL A 81 -14.17 1.40 8.98
CA VAL A 81 -15.46 0.95 8.42
C VAL A 81 -16.48 2.09 8.30
N ALA A 82 -16.34 3.15 9.10
CA ALA A 82 -17.23 4.33 9.04
C ALA A 82 -17.24 5.03 7.67
N VAL A 83 -16.20 4.86 6.86
CA VAL A 83 -16.11 5.44 5.50
C VAL A 83 -16.34 4.42 4.38
N TRP A 84 -16.74 3.20 4.72
CA TRP A 84 -17.22 2.24 3.74
C TRP A 84 -18.47 2.77 3.04
N GLY A 85 -18.57 2.58 1.71
CA GLY A 85 -19.71 3.10 0.93
C GLY A 85 -19.64 4.60 0.60
N LYS A 86 -18.51 5.27 0.82
CA LYS A 86 -18.35 6.71 0.52
C LYS A 86 -18.62 7.07 -0.95
N HIS A 87 -18.51 6.12 -1.87
CA HIS A 87 -18.81 6.29 -3.28
C HIS A 87 -20.30 6.14 -3.63
N ASP A 88 -21.16 5.78 -2.68
CA ASP A 88 -22.60 5.57 -2.94
C ASP A 88 -23.33 6.83 -3.43
N ARG A 89 -22.74 8.00 -3.21
CA ARG A 89 -23.25 9.28 -3.72
C ARG A 89 -22.83 9.56 -5.17
N LEU A 90 -21.88 8.79 -5.73
CA LEU A 90 -21.46 8.95 -7.11
C LEU A 90 -22.45 8.26 -8.07
N PRO A 91 -22.53 8.71 -9.33
CA PRO A 91 -23.23 7.95 -10.37
C PRO A 91 -22.67 6.53 -10.49
N ASN A 92 -23.51 5.54 -10.79
CA ASN A 92 -23.10 4.12 -10.82
C ASN A 92 -21.85 3.88 -11.67
N ALA A 93 -21.74 4.49 -12.83
CA ALA A 93 -20.57 4.35 -13.70
C ALA A 93 -19.27 4.91 -13.10
N ALA A 94 -19.36 5.72 -12.04
CA ALA A 94 -18.21 6.31 -11.35
C ALA A 94 -17.87 5.59 -10.02
N ARG A 95 -18.66 4.58 -9.63
CA ARG A 95 -18.43 3.80 -8.40
C ARG A 95 -17.43 2.68 -8.68
N PRO A 96 -16.22 2.69 -8.11
CA PRO A 96 -15.22 1.65 -8.34
C PRO A 96 -15.71 0.25 -7.95
N GLU A 97 -16.49 0.14 -6.88
CA GLU A 97 -17.00 -1.11 -6.31
C GLU A 97 -17.83 -1.92 -7.31
N GLN A 98 -18.49 -1.26 -8.27
CA GLN A 98 -19.28 -1.91 -9.32
C GLN A 98 -18.42 -2.77 -10.27
N TYR A 99 -17.13 -2.50 -10.32
CA TYR A 99 -16.18 -3.16 -11.24
C TYR A 99 -15.22 -4.09 -10.51
N MET A 100 -15.21 -4.08 -9.18
CA MET A 100 -14.32 -4.90 -8.38
C MET A 100 -14.85 -6.35 -8.29
N PRO A 101 -14.04 -7.37 -8.59
CA PRO A 101 -14.40 -8.75 -8.32
C PRO A 101 -14.69 -8.96 -6.81
N PRO A 102 -15.54 -9.93 -6.43
CA PRO A 102 -15.87 -10.17 -5.02
C PRO A 102 -14.66 -10.34 -4.10
N ALA A 103 -13.62 -11.05 -4.56
CA ALA A 103 -12.38 -11.21 -3.78
C ALA A 103 -11.63 -9.88 -3.56
N MET A 104 -11.65 -8.98 -4.56
CA MET A 104 -11.05 -7.64 -4.43
C MET A 104 -11.84 -6.76 -3.45
N GLN A 105 -13.19 -6.87 -3.47
CA GLN A 105 -14.06 -6.18 -2.51
C GLN A 105 -13.82 -6.67 -1.07
N SER A 106 -13.68 -7.99 -0.89
CA SER A 106 -13.37 -8.59 0.41
C SER A 106 -12.05 -8.06 0.97
N LEU A 107 -10.98 -8.08 0.18
CA LEU A 107 -9.69 -7.52 0.60
C LEU A 107 -9.77 -6.01 0.91
N ALA A 108 -10.58 -5.26 0.17
CA ALA A 108 -10.80 -3.84 0.47
C ALA A 108 -11.50 -3.69 1.84
N PHE A 109 -12.54 -4.49 2.11
CA PHE A 109 -13.26 -4.46 3.39
C PHE A 109 -12.35 -4.86 4.57
N ASP A 110 -11.49 -5.86 4.40
CA ASP A 110 -10.48 -6.25 5.40
C ASP A 110 -9.58 -5.07 5.78
N GLY A 111 -9.25 -4.21 4.81
CA GLY A 111 -8.50 -2.99 5.05
C GLY A 111 -9.24 -1.96 5.92
N TYR A 112 -10.55 -1.78 5.70
CA TYR A 112 -11.38 -0.92 6.55
C TYR A 112 -11.50 -1.48 7.96
N LYS A 113 -11.68 -2.81 8.06
CA LYS A 113 -11.76 -3.51 9.34
C LYS A 113 -10.44 -3.37 10.12
N ALA A 114 -9.29 -3.61 9.49
CA ALA A 114 -7.98 -3.47 10.12
C ALA A 114 -7.75 -2.05 10.66
N ALA A 115 -8.23 -1.03 9.96
CA ALA A 115 -8.13 0.35 10.41
C ALA A 115 -9.06 0.64 11.63
N SER A 116 -10.26 0.06 11.67
CA SER A 116 -11.14 0.18 12.83
C SER A 116 -10.62 -0.61 14.04
N ASP A 117 -10.02 -1.79 13.82
CA ASP A 117 -9.38 -2.57 14.87
C ASP A 117 -8.19 -1.79 15.47
N PHE A 118 -7.34 -1.20 14.62
CA PHE A 118 -6.28 -0.31 15.04
C PHE A 118 -6.83 0.88 15.85
N ALA A 119 -7.87 1.53 15.35
CA ALA A 119 -8.48 2.68 16.03
C ALA A 119 -9.01 2.30 17.43
N THR A 120 -9.64 1.15 17.56
CA THR A 120 -10.14 0.65 18.85
C THR A 120 -9.03 0.54 19.88
N VAL A 121 -7.86 0.00 19.49
CA VAL A 121 -6.70 -0.11 20.37
C VAL A 121 -6.09 1.27 20.65
N ALA A 122 -5.88 2.10 19.62
CA ALA A 122 -5.26 3.40 19.77
C ALA A 122 -6.07 4.35 20.66
N LEU A 123 -7.41 4.24 20.65
CA LEU A 123 -8.29 5.05 21.52
C LEU A 123 -8.13 4.73 23.01
N THR A 124 -7.51 3.61 23.39
CA THR A 124 -7.14 3.33 24.78
C THR A 124 -5.93 4.15 25.27
N GLY A 125 -5.18 4.78 24.36
CA GLY A 125 -3.96 5.50 24.63
C GLY A 125 -2.70 4.64 24.78
N ASP A 126 -2.80 3.32 24.61
CA ASP A 126 -1.65 2.41 24.67
C ASP A 126 -0.85 2.45 23.35
N GLN A 127 0.23 3.22 23.38
CA GLN A 127 1.11 3.38 22.20
C GLN A 127 1.80 2.07 21.80
N HIS A 128 2.21 1.24 22.76
CA HIS A 128 2.90 -0.01 22.46
C HIS A 128 1.98 -0.96 21.68
N THR A 129 0.78 -1.19 22.19
CA THR A 129 -0.19 -2.06 21.54
C THR A 129 -0.68 -1.48 20.22
N ALA A 130 -0.92 -0.16 20.13
CA ALA A 130 -1.29 0.51 18.88
C ALA A 130 -0.20 0.35 17.81
N THR A 131 1.07 0.52 18.18
CA THR A 131 2.20 0.34 17.24
C THR A 131 2.29 -1.11 16.76
N ALA A 132 2.03 -2.09 17.62
CA ALA A 132 2.01 -3.50 17.26
C ALA A 132 0.91 -3.86 16.23
N MET A 133 -0.13 -3.04 16.10
CA MET A 133 -1.20 -3.20 15.10
C MET A 133 -0.83 -2.68 13.70
N LEU A 134 0.25 -1.90 13.55
CA LEU A 134 0.64 -1.31 12.26
C LEU A 134 0.86 -2.35 11.15
N PRO A 135 1.50 -3.51 11.38
CA PRO A 135 1.65 -4.53 10.35
C PRO A 135 0.31 -5.04 9.80
N GLN A 136 -0.72 -5.17 10.64
CA GLN A 136 -2.06 -5.56 10.20
C GLN A 136 -2.71 -4.45 9.35
N LEU A 137 -2.61 -3.19 9.78
CA LEU A 137 -3.14 -2.03 9.07
C LEU A 137 -2.49 -1.87 7.69
N THR A 138 -1.16 -1.88 7.60
CA THR A 138 -0.42 -1.69 6.34
C THR A 138 -0.45 -2.93 5.46
N GLY A 139 -0.44 -4.13 6.07
CA GLY A 139 -0.48 -5.41 5.37
C GLY A 139 -1.74 -5.59 4.53
N SER A 140 -2.90 -5.13 5.01
CA SER A 140 -4.15 -5.16 4.25
C SER A 140 -4.05 -4.38 2.93
N CYS A 141 -3.42 -3.20 2.98
CA CYS A 141 -3.17 -2.39 1.78
C CYS A 141 -2.17 -3.09 0.84
N ALA A 142 -1.09 -3.66 1.39
CA ALA A 142 -0.08 -4.36 0.62
C ALA A 142 -0.68 -5.57 -0.13
N HIS A 143 -1.50 -6.40 0.53
CA HIS A 143 -2.15 -7.55 -0.07
C HIS A 143 -3.04 -7.16 -1.24
N TRP A 144 -3.84 -6.10 -1.08
CA TRP A 144 -4.70 -5.60 -2.15
C TRP A 144 -3.87 -5.16 -3.36
N HIS A 145 -2.80 -4.38 -3.15
CA HIS A 145 -1.90 -3.86 -4.19
C HIS A 145 -1.03 -4.94 -4.84
N GLN A 146 -0.73 -6.03 -4.14
CA GLN A 146 -0.02 -7.19 -4.71
C GLN A 146 -0.91 -8.05 -5.58
N ALA A 147 -2.21 -8.13 -5.27
CA ALA A 147 -3.14 -8.99 -5.98
C ALA A 147 -3.74 -8.32 -7.24
N TYR A 148 -3.96 -7.01 -7.22
CA TYR A 148 -4.74 -6.32 -8.25
C TYR A 148 -4.05 -5.08 -8.80
N ARG A 149 -4.35 -4.81 -10.07
CA ARG A 149 -4.06 -3.54 -10.75
C ARG A 149 -5.29 -3.07 -11.53
N ILE A 150 -5.47 -1.77 -11.66
CA ILE A 150 -6.60 -1.15 -12.37
C ILE A 150 -6.15 -0.47 -13.67
N ARG A 151 -6.97 -0.59 -14.72
CA ARG A 151 -6.73 0.08 -16.00
C ARG A 151 -8.02 0.70 -16.53
#